data_9bf806cc1e597f1aaa4d17370c80f12c
#
_entry.id   9bf806cc1e597f1aaa4d17370c80f12c
#
_cell.length_a   1.000
_cell.length_b   1.000
_cell.length_c   1.000
_cell.angle_alpha   90.00
_cell.angle_beta   90.00
_cell.angle_gamma   90.00
#
_symmetry.space_group_name_H-M   'P 1'
#
loop_
_entity.id
_entity.type
_entity.pdbx_description
1 polymer ?
#
loop_
_entity_poly.entity_id
_entity_poly.type
_entity_poly.pdbx_seq_one_letter_code
_entity_poly.pdbx_strand_id
1 'polypeptide(L)'
;MKFEEKKFNIGELKGISAKNIEEHLKLYSGYVKNTNSICEKIPVYEGYAVEDAFAPYVVGELNRRFSFEYNGMRNHEVYFESLSGGATVLNPESELAKSITFLWGSYDKWLAQFKQLAMTRGVGWAMFWYDKKENKLLTSWVDEQHLGQLQGCTPIIALDMWEHSFVADYQPSGKKQYIEDFFVNLNWSKMEENFNNASK
;
A
#
# COMPACT_ATOMS: atom_id res chain seq x y z
N MET A 1 14.55 14.54 -10.61
CA MET A 1 14.20 13.10 -10.56
C MET A 1 12.71 13.02 -10.82
N LYS A 2 12.24 12.09 -11.68
CA LYS A 2 10.82 11.94 -12.01
C LYS A 2 10.41 10.49 -11.70
N PHE A 3 9.30 10.31 -11.00
CA PHE A 3 8.71 9.00 -10.76
C PHE A 3 7.83 8.62 -11.95
N GLU A 4 7.98 7.38 -12.41
CA GLU A 4 7.21 6.85 -13.53
C GLU A 4 6.04 6.01 -12.99
N GLU A 5 4.90 6.14 -13.66
CA GLU A 5 3.72 5.35 -13.36
C GLU A 5 3.94 3.90 -13.81
N LYS A 6 3.77 2.96 -12.88
CA LYS A 6 3.83 1.52 -13.18
C LYS A 6 2.54 1.05 -13.85
N LYS A 7 2.66 0.03 -14.68
CA LYS A 7 1.53 -0.68 -15.27
C LYS A 7 1.36 -2.03 -14.60
N PHE A 8 0.11 -2.40 -14.33
CA PHE A 8 -0.25 -3.63 -13.65
C PHE A 8 -1.11 -4.51 -14.56
N ASN A 9 -0.80 -5.80 -14.63
CA ASN A 9 -1.58 -6.77 -15.37
C ASN A 9 -2.63 -7.40 -14.44
N ILE A 10 -3.71 -6.68 -14.19
CA ILE A 10 -4.80 -7.12 -13.33
C ILE A 10 -5.90 -7.66 -14.23
N GLY A 11 -6.20 -8.95 -14.08
CA GLY A 11 -7.29 -9.63 -14.76
C GLY A 11 -8.64 -9.42 -14.08
N GLU A 12 -9.60 -10.27 -14.39
CA GLU A 12 -10.89 -10.32 -13.70
C GLU A 12 -10.68 -10.76 -12.24
N LEU A 13 -11.26 -9.99 -11.31
CA LEU A 13 -11.19 -10.24 -9.87
C LEU A 13 -12.55 -10.68 -9.34
N LYS A 14 -12.56 -11.60 -8.39
CA LYS A 14 -13.79 -11.98 -7.69
C LYS A 14 -14.21 -10.86 -6.75
N GLY A 15 -15.41 -10.37 -6.91
CA GLY A 15 -16.04 -9.38 -6.04
C GLY A 15 -15.57 -7.93 -6.25
N ILE A 16 -14.40 -7.70 -6.83
CA ILE A 16 -13.86 -6.36 -7.11
C ILE A 16 -14.03 -6.09 -8.62
N SER A 17 -14.85 -5.12 -8.98
CA SER A 17 -15.17 -4.85 -10.38
C SER A 17 -14.01 -4.22 -11.14
N ALA A 18 -13.96 -4.47 -12.45
CA ALA A 18 -12.99 -3.81 -13.33
C ALA A 18 -13.12 -2.28 -13.29
N LYS A 19 -14.35 -1.76 -13.11
CA LYS A 19 -14.59 -0.32 -12.95
C LYS A 19 -13.97 0.23 -11.66
N ASN A 20 -14.06 -0.51 -10.55
CA ASN A 20 -13.42 -0.12 -9.29
C ASN A 20 -11.88 -0.05 -9.48
N ILE A 21 -11.29 -1.08 -10.08
CA ILE A 21 -9.84 -1.09 -10.37
C ILE A 21 -9.44 0.06 -11.28
N GLU A 22 -10.21 0.36 -12.34
CA GLU A 22 -9.94 1.50 -13.24
C GLU A 22 -9.93 2.84 -12.48
N GLU A 23 -10.96 3.10 -11.66
CA GLU A 23 -11.02 4.34 -10.87
C GLU A 23 -9.91 4.41 -9.82
N HIS A 24 -9.59 3.29 -9.18
CA HIS A 24 -8.52 3.20 -8.21
C HIS A 24 -7.13 3.43 -8.85
N LEU A 25 -6.89 2.93 -10.07
CA LEU A 25 -5.68 3.23 -10.85
C LEU A 25 -5.58 4.72 -11.21
N LYS A 26 -6.69 5.42 -11.47
CA LYS A 26 -6.69 6.88 -11.68
C LYS A 26 -6.24 7.64 -10.43
N LEU A 27 -6.62 7.17 -9.23
CA LEU A 27 -6.12 7.74 -7.98
C LEU A 27 -4.62 7.53 -7.84
N TYR A 28 -4.12 6.32 -8.12
CA TYR A 28 -2.69 6.04 -8.16
C TYR A 28 -1.93 6.97 -9.10
N SER A 29 -2.43 7.16 -10.34
CA SER A 29 -1.87 8.12 -11.29
C SER A 29 -1.81 9.55 -10.71
N GLY A 30 -2.84 9.93 -9.94
CA GLY A 30 -2.89 11.19 -9.21
C GLY A 30 -1.75 11.33 -8.20
N TYR A 31 -1.46 10.29 -7.40
CA TYR A 31 -0.35 10.28 -6.45
C TYR A 31 1.01 10.40 -7.15
N VAL A 32 1.23 9.69 -8.26
CA VAL A 32 2.47 9.81 -9.06
C VAL A 32 2.64 11.24 -9.56
N LYS A 33 1.58 11.82 -10.16
CA LYS A 33 1.59 13.18 -10.68
C LYS A 33 1.87 14.20 -9.57
N ASN A 34 1.20 14.09 -8.42
CA ASN A 34 1.34 15.03 -7.32
C ASN A 34 2.73 14.94 -6.69
N THR A 35 3.27 13.72 -6.49
CA THR A 35 4.64 13.51 -6.02
C THR A 35 5.65 14.23 -6.92
N ASN A 36 5.53 14.05 -8.24
CA ASN A 36 6.40 14.74 -9.21
C ASN A 36 6.22 16.27 -9.16
N SER A 37 4.97 16.74 -9.10
CA SER A 37 4.68 18.18 -9.03
C SER A 37 5.28 18.82 -7.79
N ILE A 38 5.23 18.15 -6.63
CA ILE A 38 5.85 18.66 -5.39
C ILE A 38 7.37 18.75 -5.58
N CYS A 39 8.03 17.72 -6.11
CA CYS A 39 9.46 17.72 -6.38
C CYS A 39 9.89 18.86 -7.32
N GLU A 40 9.06 19.21 -8.30
CA GLU A 40 9.30 20.28 -9.24
C GLU A 40 9.08 21.68 -8.61
N LYS A 41 8.11 21.79 -7.69
CA LYS A 41 7.69 23.08 -7.13
C LYS A 41 8.53 23.53 -5.94
N ILE A 42 9.03 22.61 -5.10
CA ILE A 42 9.86 22.97 -3.94
C ILE A 42 11.02 23.90 -4.35
N PRO A 43 11.89 23.56 -5.32
CA PRO A 43 13.00 24.45 -5.70
C PRO A 43 12.55 25.81 -6.23
N VAL A 44 11.39 25.88 -6.90
CA VAL A 44 10.83 27.14 -7.41
C VAL A 44 10.46 28.08 -6.26
N TYR A 45 9.74 27.56 -5.25
CA TYR A 45 9.32 28.36 -4.09
C TYR A 45 10.48 28.69 -3.14
N GLU A 46 11.49 27.82 -3.04
CA GLU A 46 12.73 28.12 -2.33
C GLU A 46 13.44 29.34 -2.96
N GLY A 47 13.41 29.45 -4.31
CA GLY A 47 13.96 30.62 -5.01
C GLY A 47 13.23 31.94 -4.69
N TYR A 48 11.95 31.89 -4.33
CA TYR A 48 11.18 33.08 -3.94
C TYR A 48 11.31 33.47 -2.46
N ALA A 49 11.91 32.63 -1.61
CA ALA A 49 11.96 32.83 -0.17
C ALA A 49 12.64 34.13 0.29
N VAL A 50 13.43 34.77 -0.59
CA VAL A 50 14.10 36.06 -0.32
C VAL A 50 13.16 37.23 -0.55
N GLU A 51 12.20 37.12 -1.48
CA GLU A 51 11.33 38.20 -1.94
C GLU A 51 9.90 38.11 -1.40
N ASP A 52 9.44 36.88 -1.08
CA ASP A 52 8.09 36.59 -0.62
C ASP A 52 8.10 35.95 0.78
N ALA A 53 7.62 36.69 1.79
CA ALA A 53 7.53 36.21 3.16
C ALA A 53 6.63 34.93 3.34
N PHE A 54 5.74 34.61 2.38
CA PHE A 54 4.91 33.42 2.42
C PHE A 54 5.55 32.19 1.75
N ALA A 55 6.57 32.36 0.91
CA ALA A 55 7.23 31.24 0.25
C ALA A 55 7.71 30.14 1.22
N PRO A 56 8.28 30.44 2.41
CA PRO A 56 8.65 29.41 3.39
C PRO A 56 7.46 28.55 3.89
N TYR A 57 6.27 29.15 4.03
CA TYR A 57 5.05 28.41 4.39
C TYR A 57 4.63 27.45 3.29
N VAL A 58 4.68 27.90 2.02
CA VAL A 58 4.39 27.06 0.88
C VAL A 58 5.38 25.90 0.80
N VAL A 59 6.68 26.16 0.96
CA VAL A 59 7.72 25.12 0.98
C VAL A 59 7.48 24.14 2.14
N GLY A 60 7.16 24.64 3.32
CA GLY A 60 6.82 23.82 4.48
C GLY A 60 5.66 22.88 4.21
N GLU A 61 4.56 23.38 3.63
CA GLU A 61 3.39 22.57 3.29
C GLU A 61 3.68 21.55 2.16
N LEU A 62 4.44 21.93 1.14
CA LEU A 62 4.85 21.01 0.08
C LEU A 62 5.68 19.86 0.66
N ASN A 63 6.64 20.15 1.56
CA ASN A 63 7.44 19.09 2.22
C ASN A 63 6.57 18.20 3.12
N ARG A 64 5.62 18.77 3.87
CA ARG A 64 4.68 18.01 4.69
C ARG A 64 3.80 17.10 3.83
N ARG A 65 3.29 17.61 2.71
CA ARG A 65 2.43 16.87 1.79
C ARG A 65 3.18 15.83 0.97
N PHE A 66 4.48 16.03 0.74
CA PHE A 66 5.31 15.08 -0.01
C PHE A 66 5.20 13.66 0.55
N SER A 67 5.28 13.48 1.87
CA SER A 67 5.21 12.15 2.47
C SER A 67 3.84 11.47 2.25
N PHE A 68 2.75 12.24 2.21
CA PHE A 68 1.43 11.71 1.89
C PHE A 68 1.36 11.22 0.44
N GLU A 69 1.73 12.06 -0.52
CA GLU A 69 1.64 11.71 -1.96
C GLU A 69 2.62 10.57 -2.32
N TYR A 70 3.85 10.63 -1.81
CA TYR A 70 4.86 9.60 -2.03
C TYR A 70 4.43 8.24 -1.48
N ASN A 71 3.99 8.19 -0.23
CA ASN A 71 3.54 6.94 0.36
C ASN A 71 2.23 6.45 -0.26
N GLY A 72 1.33 7.36 -0.65
CA GLY A 72 0.15 7.01 -1.44
C GLY A 72 0.53 6.30 -2.73
N MET A 73 1.47 6.84 -3.49
CA MET A 73 2.01 6.20 -4.69
C MET A 73 2.59 4.80 -4.37
N ARG A 74 3.46 4.68 -3.35
CA ARG A 74 4.14 3.42 -3.02
C ARG A 74 3.20 2.35 -2.47
N ASN A 75 2.26 2.71 -1.61
CA ASN A 75 1.28 1.78 -1.07
C ASN A 75 0.38 1.20 -2.18
N HIS A 76 -0.07 2.06 -3.12
CA HIS A 76 -0.84 1.60 -4.28
C HIS A 76 -0.03 0.68 -5.20
N GLU A 77 1.28 0.92 -5.38
CA GLU A 77 2.14 0.02 -6.14
C GLU A 77 2.14 -1.39 -5.52
N VAL A 78 2.30 -1.50 -4.21
CA VAL A 78 2.26 -2.79 -3.50
C VAL A 78 0.88 -3.43 -3.60
N TYR A 79 -0.20 -2.65 -3.45
CA TYR A 79 -1.58 -3.11 -3.59
C TYR A 79 -1.84 -3.72 -4.97
N PHE A 80 -1.56 -2.98 -6.05
CA PHE A 80 -1.83 -3.45 -7.42
C PHE A 80 -0.89 -4.58 -7.85
N GLU A 81 0.37 -4.58 -7.40
CA GLU A 81 1.28 -5.69 -7.62
C GLU A 81 0.75 -6.98 -6.99
N SER A 82 0.11 -6.90 -5.83
CA SER A 82 -0.46 -8.05 -5.13
C SER A 82 -1.64 -8.71 -5.86
N LEU A 83 -2.31 -7.97 -6.74
CA LEU A 83 -3.43 -8.45 -7.56
C LEU A 83 -3.02 -8.77 -9.01
N SER A 84 -1.79 -8.45 -9.40
CA SER A 84 -1.30 -8.64 -10.77
C SER A 84 -0.92 -10.09 -11.05
N GLY A 85 -1.18 -10.55 -12.27
CA GLY A 85 -0.81 -11.89 -12.75
C GLY A 85 -1.77 -13.01 -12.33
N GLY A 86 -2.86 -12.66 -11.64
CA GLY A 86 -3.88 -13.60 -11.16
C GLY A 86 -3.58 -14.20 -9.79
N ALA A 87 -4.63 -14.67 -9.14
CA ALA A 87 -4.56 -15.27 -7.81
C ALA A 87 -3.72 -16.54 -7.80
N THR A 88 -2.90 -16.71 -6.77
CA THR A 88 -2.16 -17.96 -6.49
C THR A 88 -2.32 -18.32 -5.03
N VAL A 89 -2.00 -19.56 -4.67
CA VAL A 89 -1.99 -20.00 -3.26
C VAL A 89 -0.60 -19.85 -2.68
N LEU A 90 -0.53 -19.53 -1.38
CA LEU A 90 0.74 -19.51 -0.65
C LEU A 90 1.37 -20.91 -0.66
N ASN A 91 2.60 -21.00 -1.13
CA ASN A 91 3.35 -22.26 -1.08
C ASN A 91 3.73 -22.56 0.39
N PRO A 92 3.26 -23.65 1.00
CA PRO A 92 3.55 -23.97 2.39
C PRO A 92 5.05 -24.17 2.68
N GLU A 93 5.84 -24.51 1.64
CA GLU A 93 7.28 -24.70 1.74
C GLU A 93 8.09 -23.41 1.50
N SER A 94 7.42 -22.30 1.16
CA SER A 94 8.11 -21.00 0.99
C SER A 94 8.64 -20.47 2.33
N GLU A 95 9.71 -19.68 2.28
CA GLU A 95 10.27 -19.04 3.46
C GLU A 95 9.29 -18.04 4.10
N LEU A 96 8.44 -17.40 3.29
CA LEU A 96 7.36 -16.55 3.80
C LEU A 96 6.36 -17.37 4.64
N ALA A 97 5.88 -18.51 4.13
CA ALA A 97 4.93 -19.37 4.84
C ALA A 97 5.52 -19.93 6.14
N LYS A 98 6.78 -20.35 6.11
CA LYS A 98 7.50 -20.83 7.31
C LYS A 98 7.65 -19.72 8.34
N SER A 99 8.02 -18.50 7.92
CA SER A 99 8.15 -17.33 8.79
C SER A 99 6.80 -16.93 9.42
N ILE A 100 5.72 -16.94 8.65
CA ILE A 100 4.36 -16.70 9.17
C ILE A 100 4.00 -17.77 10.20
N THR A 101 4.22 -19.05 9.90
CA THR A 101 3.90 -20.16 10.80
C THR A 101 4.72 -20.08 12.09
N PHE A 102 6.00 -19.75 12.00
CA PHE A 102 6.88 -19.58 13.15
C PHE A 102 6.39 -18.46 14.09
N LEU A 103 5.98 -17.30 13.55
CA LEU A 103 5.61 -16.15 14.38
C LEU A 103 4.18 -16.23 14.92
N TRP A 104 3.23 -16.77 14.15
CA TRP A 104 1.81 -16.79 14.52
C TRP A 104 1.26 -18.18 14.84
N GLY A 105 2.08 -19.23 14.68
CA GLY A 105 1.69 -20.61 14.91
C GLY A 105 0.97 -21.27 13.72
N SER A 106 0.33 -20.49 12.83
CA SER A 106 -0.20 -20.97 11.54
C SER A 106 -0.54 -19.80 10.64
N TYR A 107 -0.63 -20.08 9.34
CA TYR A 107 -1.15 -19.15 8.34
C TYR A 107 -2.57 -18.65 8.70
N ASP A 108 -3.47 -19.54 9.10
CA ASP A 108 -4.86 -19.16 9.41
C ASP A 108 -4.94 -18.20 10.60
N LYS A 109 -4.10 -18.39 11.62
CA LYS A 109 -4.04 -17.47 12.76
C LYS A 109 -3.53 -16.09 12.35
N TRP A 110 -2.47 -16.04 11.57
CA TRP A 110 -1.98 -14.78 11.01
C TRP A 110 -3.06 -14.10 10.17
N LEU A 111 -3.69 -14.83 9.25
CA LEU A 111 -4.72 -14.29 8.36
C LEU A 111 -5.90 -13.73 9.13
N ALA A 112 -6.37 -14.44 10.17
CA ALA A 112 -7.46 -13.97 11.02
C ALA A 112 -7.09 -12.66 11.74
N GLN A 113 -5.87 -12.57 12.28
CA GLN A 113 -5.38 -11.35 12.94
C GLN A 113 -5.20 -10.19 11.95
N PHE A 114 -4.67 -10.46 10.75
CA PHE A 114 -4.52 -9.44 9.72
C PHE A 114 -5.86 -8.91 9.22
N LYS A 115 -6.85 -9.79 9.00
CA LYS A 115 -8.22 -9.39 8.65
C LYS A 115 -8.86 -8.56 9.77
N GLN A 116 -8.61 -8.89 11.04
CA GLN A 116 -9.07 -8.07 12.16
C GLN A 116 -8.41 -6.69 12.18
N LEU A 117 -7.10 -6.62 11.92
CA LEU A 117 -6.37 -5.35 11.75
C LEU A 117 -7.01 -4.52 10.63
N ALA A 118 -7.32 -5.12 9.48
CA ALA A 118 -7.96 -4.45 8.35
C ALA A 118 -9.37 -3.89 8.69
N MET A 119 -10.04 -4.44 9.71
CA MET A 119 -11.32 -3.92 10.22
C MET A 119 -11.16 -2.68 11.12
N THR A 120 -9.95 -2.18 11.34
CA THR A 120 -9.71 -0.92 12.08
C THR A 120 -10.57 0.20 11.52
N ARG A 121 -11.18 1.00 12.41
CA ARG A 121 -12.03 2.14 12.02
C ARG A 121 -11.13 3.33 11.69
N GLY A 122 -11.25 3.84 10.49
CA GLY A 122 -10.42 4.91 9.96
C GLY A 122 -10.21 4.75 8.47
N VAL A 123 -9.51 5.70 7.87
CA VAL A 123 -9.03 5.65 6.49
C VAL A 123 -7.53 5.36 6.51
N GLY A 124 -7.09 4.40 5.74
CA GLY A 124 -5.67 4.01 5.76
C GLY A 124 -5.44 2.61 5.20
N TRP A 125 -4.44 1.93 5.72
CA TRP A 125 -3.91 0.69 5.19
C TRP A 125 -3.67 -0.35 6.27
N ALA A 126 -4.05 -1.59 6.03
CA ALA A 126 -3.53 -2.72 6.78
C ALA A 126 -2.26 -3.22 6.08
N MET A 127 -1.15 -3.17 6.79
CA MET A 127 0.17 -3.42 6.22
C MET A 127 0.81 -4.65 6.83
N PHE A 128 1.48 -5.44 5.96
CA PHE A 128 2.34 -6.55 6.33
C PHE A 128 3.75 -6.24 5.88
N TRP A 129 4.70 -6.25 6.82
CA TRP A 129 6.06 -5.76 6.65
C TRP A 129 7.10 -6.83 6.92
N TYR A 130 8.25 -6.65 6.28
CA TYR A 130 9.49 -7.32 6.68
C TYR A 130 10.49 -6.30 7.23
N ASP A 131 10.93 -6.51 8.46
CA ASP A 131 12.03 -5.79 9.09
C ASP A 131 13.33 -6.53 8.82
N LYS A 132 14.15 -6.00 7.90
CA LYS A 132 15.41 -6.61 7.53
C LYS A 132 16.43 -6.62 8.67
N LYS A 133 16.39 -5.61 9.54
CA LYS A 133 17.34 -5.48 10.66
C LYS A 133 17.13 -6.56 11.70
N GLU A 134 15.89 -6.84 12.03
CA GLU A 134 15.51 -7.83 13.06
C GLU A 134 15.14 -9.19 12.45
N ASN A 135 15.14 -9.31 11.10
CA ASN A 135 14.69 -10.50 10.38
C ASN A 135 13.30 -10.98 10.85
N LYS A 136 12.34 -10.06 10.88
CA LYS A 136 11.00 -10.32 11.41
C LYS A 136 9.91 -9.80 10.49
N LEU A 137 8.79 -10.52 10.49
CA LEU A 137 7.53 -10.05 9.90
C LEU A 137 6.73 -9.27 10.94
N LEU A 138 6.13 -8.16 10.52
CA LEU A 138 5.33 -7.28 11.38
C LEU A 138 4.01 -6.94 10.68
N THR A 139 2.99 -6.64 11.48
CA THR A 139 1.73 -6.07 10.97
C THR A 139 1.47 -4.73 11.64
N SER A 140 0.97 -3.76 10.90
CA SER A 140 0.56 -2.47 11.45
C SER A 140 -0.57 -1.85 10.65
N TRP A 141 -1.28 -0.92 11.28
CA TRP A 141 -2.16 0.02 10.60
C TRP A 141 -1.38 1.29 10.28
N VAL A 142 -1.58 1.81 9.06
CA VAL A 142 -1.06 3.10 8.62
C VAL A 142 -2.25 4.02 8.38
N ASP A 143 -2.37 5.10 9.13
CA ASP A 143 -3.41 6.10 8.91
C ASP A 143 -3.12 6.94 7.66
N GLU A 144 -4.16 7.30 6.96
CA GLU A 144 -4.09 8.00 5.68
C GLU A 144 -3.13 7.26 4.72
N GLN A 145 -2.09 7.94 4.21
CA GLN A 145 -1.10 7.32 3.32
C GLN A 145 0.25 7.10 4.03
N HIS A 146 0.51 7.75 5.16
CA HIS A 146 1.88 7.95 5.64
C HIS A 146 2.06 7.90 7.15
N LEU A 147 1.01 8.07 7.95
CA LEU A 147 1.15 8.11 9.41
C LEU A 147 1.20 6.68 9.96
N GLY A 148 2.36 6.29 10.49
CA GLY A 148 2.58 4.93 11.01
C GLY A 148 3.34 4.01 10.05
N GLN A 149 3.94 4.53 8.99
CA GLN A 149 4.90 3.79 8.17
C GLN A 149 6.08 3.32 9.02
N LEU A 150 6.44 2.05 8.92
CA LEU A 150 7.53 1.47 9.70
C LEU A 150 8.88 1.74 9.04
N GLN A 151 9.65 2.62 9.65
CA GLN A 151 10.96 3.02 9.11
C GLN A 151 11.91 1.83 8.98
N GLY A 152 12.49 1.66 7.80
CA GLY A 152 13.44 0.58 7.52
C GLY A 152 12.79 -0.77 7.22
N CYS A 153 11.47 -0.88 7.31
CA CYS A 153 10.73 -2.08 6.92
C CYS A 153 10.31 -2.02 5.44
N THR A 154 10.26 -3.19 4.82
CA THR A 154 9.78 -3.34 3.44
C THR A 154 8.35 -3.86 3.47
N PRO A 155 7.39 -3.20 2.79
CA PRO A 155 6.02 -3.69 2.72
C PRO A 155 5.95 -4.96 1.84
N ILE A 156 5.30 -6.00 2.34
CA ILE A 156 5.02 -7.25 1.62
C ILE A 156 3.58 -7.24 1.10
N ILE A 157 2.63 -6.82 1.95
CA ILE A 157 1.23 -6.62 1.58
C ILE A 157 0.82 -5.23 2.06
N ALA A 158 0.12 -4.50 1.20
CA ALA A 158 -0.58 -3.27 1.52
C ALA A 158 -2.05 -3.46 1.14
N LEU A 159 -2.94 -3.65 2.10
CA LEU A 159 -4.38 -3.72 1.86
C LEU A 159 -4.98 -2.34 2.07
N ASP A 160 -5.50 -1.77 0.99
CA ASP A 160 -6.14 -0.46 1.00
C ASP A 160 -7.50 -0.52 1.70
N MET A 161 -7.67 0.27 2.74
CA MET A 161 -8.89 0.37 3.54
C MET A 161 -9.55 1.75 3.46
N TRP A 162 -9.13 2.57 2.48
CA TRP A 162 -9.86 3.75 2.07
C TRP A 162 -11.18 3.36 1.38
N GLU A 163 -12.22 4.14 1.56
CA GLU A 163 -13.54 3.84 0.97
C GLU A 163 -13.49 3.72 -0.56
N HIS A 164 -12.62 4.46 -1.23
CA HIS A 164 -12.47 4.39 -2.69
C HIS A 164 -12.05 2.99 -3.18
N SER A 165 -11.41 2.19 -2.36
CA SER A 165 -10.98 0.84 -2.73
C SER A 165 -12.13 -0.18 -2.77
N PHE A 166 -13.27 0.09 -2.09
CA PHE A 166 -14.34 -0.91 -1.96
C PHE A 166 -15.78 -0.39 -2.07
N VAL A 167 -16.05 0.88 -1.78
CA VAL A 167 -17.44 1.39 -1.66
C VAL A 167 -18.24 1.27 -2.95
N ALA A 168 -17.58 1.32 -4.11
CA ALA A 168 -18.25 1.17 -5.40
C ALA A 168 -18.92 -0.22 -5.57
N ASP A 169 -18.33 -1.27 -4.98
CA ASP A 169 -18.80 -2.65 -5.12
C ASP A 169 -19.52 -3.16 -3.87
N TYR A 170 -19.10 -2.76 -2.68
CA TYR A 170 -19.51 -3.40 -1.41
C TYR A 170 -20.35 -2.51 -0.51
N GLN A 171 -20.52 -1.24 -0.80
CA GLN A 171 -21.07 -0.25 0.13
C GLN A 171 -20.25 -0.14 1.44
N PRO A 172 -20.46 0.87 2.30
CA PRO A 172 -19.68 1.01 3.54
C PRO A 172 -19.80 -0.18 4.50
N SER A 173 -20.96 -0.85 4.52
CA SER A 173 -21.20 -2.03 5.37
C SER A 173 -20.51 -3.31 4.86
N GLY A 174 -20.08 -3.33 3.61
CA GLY A 174 -19.44 -4.50 2.97
C GLY A 174 -17.94 -4.61 3.16
N LYS A 175 -17.31 -3.76 4.00
CA LYS A 175 -15.88 -3.74 4.29
C LYS A 175 -15.30 -5.14 4.57
N LYS A 176 -16.01 -5.95 5.35
CA LYS A 176 -15.58 -7.32 5.67
C LYS A 176 -15.50 -8.20 4.41
N GLN A 177 -16.50 -8.11 3.53
CA GLN A 177 -16.52 -8.92 2.30
C GLN A 177 -15.40 -8.49 1.33
N TYR A 178 -15.13 -7.19 1.22
CA TYR A 178 -13.99 -6.70 0.45
C TYR A 178 -12.67 -7.29 0.93
N ILE A 179 -12.43 -7.35 2.26
CA ILE A 179 -11.23 -7.95 2.83
C ILE A 179 -11.13 -9.44 2.45
N GLU A 180 -12.24 -10.19 2.54
CA GLU A 180 -12.27 -11.60 2.12
C GLU A 180 -11.92 -11.75 0.64
N ASP A 181 -12.55 -10.96 -0.22
CA ASP A 181 -12.34 -11.04 -1.67
C ASP A 181 -10.95 -10.54 -2.08
N PHE A 182 -10.35 -9.57 -1.37
CA PHE A 182 -8.94 -9.21 -1.58
C PHE A 182 -8.03 -10.43 -1.43
N PHE A 183 -8.16 -11.20 -0.35
CA PHE A 183 -7.33 -12.39 -0.12
C PHE A 183 -7.62 -13.54 -1.08
N VAL A 184 -8.83 -13.63 -1.63
CA VAL A 184 -9.16 -14.61 -2.68
C VAL A 184 -8.45 -14.27 -3.99
N ASN A 185 -8.22 -12.99 -4.27
CA ASN A 185 -7.58 -12.49 -5.50
C ASN A 185 -6.06 -12.32 -5.36
N LEU A 186 -5.50 -12.52 -4.17
CA LEU A 186 -4.11 -12.24 -3.88
C LEU A 186 -3.16 -13.18 -4.66
N ASN A 187 -2.18 -12.60 -5.33
CA ASN A 187 -1.09 -13.34 -5.95
C ASN A 187 0.00 -13.62 -4.90
N TRP A 188 -0.12 -14.77 -4.21
CA TRP A 188 0.84 -15.16 -3.18
C TRP A 188 2.26 -15.37 -3.71
N SER A 189 2.41 -15.85 -4.96
CA SER A 189 3.74 -15.98 -5.57
C SER A 189 4.46 -14.64 -5.66
N LYS A 190 3.71 -13.55 -5.90
CA LYS A 190 4.28 -12.19 -5.88
C LYS A 190 4.64 -11.74 -4.47
N MET A 191 3.86 -12.10 -3.46
CA MET A 191 4.17 -11.79 -2.07
C MET A 191 5.41 -12.55 -1.59
N GLU A 192 5.58 -13.80 -1.99
CA GLU A 192 6.79 -14.60 -1.76
C GLU A 192 8.02 -13.96 -2.42
N GLU A 193 7.87 -13.48 -3.66
CA GLU A 193 8.95 -12.75 -4.35
C GLU A 193 9.33 -11.47 -3.60
N ASN A 194 8.33 -10.68 -3.17
CA ASN A 194 8.57 -9.44 -2.42
C ASN A 194 9.29 -9.73 -1.09
N PHE A 195 8.88 -10.76 -0.36
CA PHE A 195 9.55 -11.19 0.86
C PHE A 195 11.00 -11.63 0.59
N ASN A 196 11.22 -12.48 -0.43
CA ASN A 196 12.54 -12.96 -0.78
C ASN A 196 13.49 -11.83 -1.21
N ASN A 197 12.97 -10.81 -1.89
CA ASN A 197 13.76 -9.64 -2.27
C ASN A 197 14.08 -8.73 -1.06
N ALA A 198 13.15 -8.59 -0.12
CA ALA A 198 13.36 -7.83 1.10
C ALA A 198 14.35 -8.49 2.07
N SER A 199 14.43 -9.83 2.08
CA SER A 199 15.28 -10.63 2.98
C SER A 199 16.72 -10.81 2.50
N LYS A 200 17.03 -10.47 1.26
CA LYS A 200 18.41 -10.43 0.72
C LYS A 200 19.16 -9.20 1.24
#